data_0de7d957635a4b3cf856581f8e4bbdf3
#
_entry.id   0de7d957635a4b3cf856581f8e4bbdf3
#
_cell.length_a   1.000
_cell.length_b   1.000
_cell.length_c   1.000
_cell.angle_alpha   90.00
_cell.angle_beta   90.00
_cell.angle_gamma   90.00
#
_symmetry.space_group_name_H-M   'P 1'
#
loop_
_entity.id
_entity.type
_entity.pdbx_description
1 polymer ?
#
loop_
_entity_poly.entity_id
_entity_poly.type
_entity_poly.pdbx_seq_one_letter_code
_entity_poly.pdbx_strand_id
1 'polypeptide(L)'
;MTEQQSTRAQIKQSRHQAILEALATQLEQHPGQRITTAQLAESLGVSEAALYRHFPSKARMFEGLIEFSEDTVFGLIRRIVDEDDNAVSRCEKIMALMLGFSAKNPGISSVLVGTALTGETERLRHRVSQFFDRLETQFRQILRERELTLTQAGGRPVNETANLLLSIVEGRLQQFVRSGFRQSPLQGWEQQWQLINTILKVYA
;
A
#
# COMPACT_ATOMS: atom_id res chain seq x y z
N MET A 1 -31.80 -8.59 -13.73
CA MET A 1 -30.56 -9.39 -13.71
C MET A 1 -30.90 -10.72 -13.03
N THR A 2 -30.74 -11.82 -13.75
CA THR A 2 -31.14 -13.16 -13.27
C THR A 2 -30.17 -13.66 -12.19
N GLU A 3 -30.68 -14.41 -11.21
CA GLU A 3 -29.97 -15.03 -10.08
C GLU A 3 -28.71 -15.81 -10.52
N GLN A 4 -28.75 -16.45 -11.70
CA GLN A 4 -27.60 -17.14 -12.31
C GLN A 4 -26.46 -16.20 -12.73
N GLN A 5 -26.75 -14.95 -13.11
CA GLN A 5 -25.71 -13.97 -13.46
C GLN A 5 -25.00 -13.45 -12.20
N SER A 6 -25.74 -13.27 -11.10
CA SER A 6 -25.18 -12.90 -9.79
C SER A 6 -24.25 -14.00 -9.26
N THR A 7 -24.66 -15.25 -9.32
CA THR A 7 -23.85 -16.39 -8.84
C THR A 7 -22.55 -16.57 -9.66
N ARG A 8 -22.60 -16.41 -10.98
CA ARG A 8 -21.41 -16.48 -11.84
C ARG A 8 -20.44 -15.33 -11.58
N ALA A 9 -20.93 -14.12 -11.34
CA ALA A 9 -20.11 -12.96 -11.00
C ALA A 9 -19.42 -13.16 -9.64
N GLN A 10 -20.12 -13.66 -8.63
CA GLN A 10 -19.56 -13.97 -7.31
C GLN A 10 -18.49 -15.06 -7.36
N ILE A 11 -18.70 -16.14 -8.13
CA ILE A 11 -17.70 -17.20 -8.33
C ILE A 11 -16.45 -16.64 -9.05
N LYS A 12 -16.63 -15.80 -10.05
CA LYS A 12 -15.51 -15.16 -10.76
C LYS A 12 -14.70 -14.26 -9.84
N GLN A 13 -15.37 -13.44 -9.02
CA GLN A 13 -14.73 -12.54 -8.05
C GLN A 13 -13.99 -13.31 -6.97
N SER A 14 -14.57 -14.39 -6.45
CA SER A 14 -13.91 -15.28 -5.49
C SER A 14 -12.62 -15.91 -6.05
N ARG A 15 -12.63 -16.32 -7.33
CA ARG A 15 -11.45 -16.88 -7.98
C ARG A 15 -10.38 -15.83 -8.29
N HIS A 16 -10.76 -14.61 -8.66
CA HIS A 16 -9.84 -13.48 -8.80
C HIS A 16 -9.10 -13.23 -7.48
N GLN A 17 -9.86 -13.15 -6.40
CA GLN A 17 -9.32 -12.94 -5.06
C GLN A 17 -8.35 -14.07 -4.66
N ALA A 18 -8.74 -15.33 -4.86
CA ALA A 18 -7.87 -16.48 -4.55
C ALA A 18 -6.53 -16.46 -5.31
N ILE A 19 -6.54 -16.02 -6.58
CA ILE A 19 -5.30 -15.88 -7.37
C ILE A 19 -4.40 -14.77 -6.81
N LEU A 20 -4.96 -13.64 -6.41
CA LEU A 20 -4.20 -12.53 -5.82
C LEU A 20 -3.63 -12.91 -4.45
N GLU A 21 -4.41 -13.60 -3.62
CA GLU A 21 -3.95 -14.12 -2.32
C GLU A 21 -2.81 -15.14 -2.47
N ALA A 22 -2.93 -16.06 -3.44
CA ALA A 22 -1.86 -17.02 -3.72
C ALA A 22 -0.58 -16.31 -4.23
N LEU A 23 -0.71 -15.29 -5.08
CA LEU A 23 0.44 -14.50 -5.52
C LEU A 23 1.10 -13.76 -4.35
N ALA A 24 0.31 -13.12 -3.48
CA ALA A 24 0.83 -12.44 -2.29
C ALA A 24 1.55 -13.42 -1.35
N THR A 25 0.98 -14.60 -1.13
CA THR A 25 1.58 -15.68 -0.33
C THR A 25 2.89 -16.18 -0.93
N GLN A 26 2.96 -16.39 -2.24
CA GLN A 26 4.20 -16.79 -2.92
C GLN A 26 5.31 -15.73 -2.79
N LEU A 27 4.94 -14.45 -2.92
CA LEU A 27 5.88 -13.33 -2.74
C LEU A 27 6.40 -13.22 -1.30
N GLU A 28 5.58 -13.56 -0.32
CA GLU A 28 5.96 -13.62 1.09
C GLU A 28 6.90 -14.79 1.39
N GLN A 29 6.56 -15.99 0.88
CA GLN A 29 7.32 -17.21 1.12
C GLN A 29 8.67 -17.24 0.39
N HIS A 30 8.79 -16.51 -0.72
CA HIS A 30 9.96 -16.48 -1.57
C HIS A 30 10.48 -15.06 -1.80
N PRO A 31 10.91 -14.33 -0.74
CA PRO A 31 11.31 -12.92 -0.84
C PRO A 31 12.51 -12.79 -1.79
N GLY A 32 12.39 -11.85 -2.73
CA GLY A 32 13.42 -11.58 -3.74
C GLY A 32 13.50 -12.58 -4.88
N GLN A 33 12.70 -13.63 -4.88
CA GLN A 33 12.65 -14.60 -5.98
C GLN A 33 11.61 -14.20 -7.04
N ARG A 34 11.87 -14.60 -8.28
CA ARG A 34 10.92 -14.39 -9.38
C ARG A 34 9.83 -15.45 -9.34
N ILE A 35 8.61 -15.04 -9.07
CA ILE A 35 7.45 -15.93 -9.13
C ILE A 35 7.08 -16.20 -10.59
N THR A 36 6.87 -17.47 -10.96
CA THR A 36 6.39 -17.88 -12.28
C THR A 36 4.89 -18.19 -12.27
N THR A 37 4.24 -18.07 -13.41
CA THR A 37 2.82 -18.44 -13.54
C THR A 37 2.60 -19.95 -13.38
N ALA A 38 3.59 -20.79 -13.73
CA ALA A 38 3.55 -22.22 -13.49
C ALA A 38 3.51 -22.56 -11.99
N GLN A 39 4.41 -21.97 -11.18
CA GLN A 39 4.41 -22.12 -9.72
C GLN A 39 3.09 -21.64 -9.07
N LEU A 40 2.56 -20.52 -9.56
CA LEU A 40 1.29 -19.99 -9.07
C LEU A 40 0.12 -20.92 -9.42
N ALA A 41 0.08 -21.46 -10.64
CA ALA A 41 -0.94 -22.41 -11.07
C ALA A 41 -0.88 -23.70 -10.24
N GLU A 42 0.32 -24.22 -10.02
CA GLU A 42 0.57 -25.41 -9.18
C GLU A 42 0.07 -25.19 -7.75
N SER A 43 0.39 -24.05 -7.13
CA SER A 43 -0.06 -23.74 -5.75
C SER A 43 -1.58 -23.65 -5.59
N LEU A 44 -2.29 -23.35 -6.69
CA LEU A 44 -3.75 -23.29 -6.74
C LEU A 44 -4.41 -24.59 -7.23
N GLY A 45 -3.62 -25.60 -7.62
CA GLY A 45 -4.13 -26.86 -8.20
C GLY A 45 -4.87 -26.64 -9.53
N VAL A 46 -4.45 -25.66 -10.35
CA VAL A 46 -5.08 -25.34 -11.64
C VAL A 46 -4.03 -25.33 -12.76
N SER A 47 -4.48 -25.34 -14.02
CA SER A 47 -3.60 -25.11 -15.16
C SER A 47 -3.28 -23.62 -15.36
N GLU A 48 -2.11 -23.30 -15.94
CA GLU A 48 -1.78 -21.92 -16.33
C GLU A 48 -2.85 -21.31 -17.26
N ALA A 49 -3.41 -22.13 -18.17
CA ALA A 49 -4.51 -21.68 -19.02
C ALA A 49 -5.75 -21.26 -18.21
N ALA A 50 -5.98 -21.86 -17.05
CA ALA A 50 -7.06 -21.46 -16.15
C ALA A 50 -6.75 -20.13 -15.45
N LEU A 51 -5.49 -19.85 -15.06
CA LEU A 51 -5.07 -18.53 -14.56
C LEU A 51 -5.28 -17.45 -15.60
N TYR A 52 -4.83 -17.67 -16.84
CA TYR A 52 -4.92 -16.68 -17.92
C TYR A 52 -6.37 -16.35 -18.35
N ARG A 53 -7.35 -17.21 -18.04
CA ARG A 53 -8.77 -16.88 -18.20
C ARG A 53 -9.25 -15.81 -17.22
N HIS A 54 -8.60 -15.71 -16.06
CA HIS A 54 -8.91 -14.70 -15.03
C HIS A 54 -8.04 -13.46 -15.17
N PHE A 55 -6.76 -13.63 -15.41
CA PHE A 55 -5.77 -12.56 -15.58
C PHE A 55 -5.01 -12.78 -16.88
N PRO A 56 -5.21 -11.97 -17.91
CA PRO A 56 -4.63 -12.19 -19.24
C PRO A 56 -3.08 -12.11 -19.27
N SER A 57 -2.44 -11.67 -18.19
CA SER A 57 -1.00 -11.68 -18.03
C SER A 57 -0.59 -11.67 -16.56
N LYS A 58 0.66 -12.03 -16.26
CA LYS A 58 1.25 -11.88 -14.93
C LYS A 58 1.26 -10.42 -14.47
N ALA A 59 1.52 -9.48 -15.38
CA ALA A 59 1.48 -8.05 -15.08
C ALA A 59 0.08 -7.63 -14.59
N ARG A 60 -1.00 -8.19 -15.12
CA ARG A 60 -2.38 -7.93 -14.66
C ARG A 60 -2.64 -8.47 -13.25
N MET A 61 -1.98 -9.54 -12.84
CA MET A 61 -2.06 -10.05 -11.47
C MET A 61 -1.39 -9.07 -10.49
N PHE A 62 -0.21 -8.56 -10.84
CA PHE A 62 0.46 -7.51 -10.06
C PHE A 62 -0.37 -6.20 -10.01
N GLU A 63 -0.96 -5.78 -11.12
CA GLU A 63 -1.89 -4.64 -11.13
C GLU A 63 -3.04 -4.86 -10.17
N GLY A 64 -3.60 -6.07 -10.09
CA GLY A 64 -4.66 -6.43 -9.14
C GLY A 64 -4.21 -6.31 -7.67
N LEU A 65 -2.96 -6.66 -7.33
CA LEU A 65 -2.42 -6.45 -5.98
C LEU A 65 -2.25 -4.96 -5.65
N ILE A 66 -1.79 -4.16 -6.60
CA ILE A 66 -1.66 -2.71 -6.43
C ILE A 66 -3.05 -2.08 -6.25
N GLU A 67 -4.03 -2.46 -7.08
CA GLU A 67 -5.42 -1.99 -6.99
C GLU A 67 -6.06 -2.34 -5.64
N PHE A 68 -5.89 -3.58 -5.17
CA PHE A 68 -6.33 -3.99 -3.85
C PHE A 68 -5.72 -3.11 -2.74
N SER A 69 -4.43 -2.78 -2.87
CA SER A 69 -3.74 -1.91 -1.92
C SER A 69 -4.30 -0.49 -1.95
N GLU A 70 -4.52 0.06 -3.15
CA GLU A 70 -5.12 1.38 -3.37
C GLU A 70 -6.50 1.46 -2.72
N ASP A 71 -7.39 0.52 -3.02
CA ASP A 71 -8.76 0.50 -2.52
C ASP A 71 -8.80 0.37 -0.99
N THR A 72 -7.98 -0.53 -0.44
CA THR A 72 -7.92 -0.76 1.00
C THR A 72 -7.37 0.44 1.73
N VAL A 73 -6.18 0.91 1.34
CA VAL A 73 -5.47 1.98 2.04
C VAL A 73 -6.22 3.31 1.93
N PHE A 74 -6.58 3.73 0.70
CA PHE A 74 -7.26 5.00 0.51
C PHE A 74 -8.73 4.99 0.98
N GLY A 75 -9.35 3.81 1.05
CA GLY A 75 -10.64 3.64 1.70
C GLY A 75 -10.56 3.94 3.20
N LEU A 76 -9.52 3.45 3.87
CA LEU A 76 -9.29 3.69 5.30
C LEU A 76 -8.79 5.13 5.57
N ILE A 77 -7.95 5.69 4.69
CA ILE A 77 -7.52 7.09 4.79
C ILE A 77 -8.72 8.04 4.77
N ARG A 78 -9.68 7.82 3.87
CA ARG A 78 -10.92 8.63 3.84
C ARG A 78 -11.63 8.62 5.20
N ARG A 79 -11.79 7.44 5.81
CA ARG A 79 -12.40 7.33 7.15
C ARG A 79 -11.61 8.09 8.21
N ILE A 80 -10.27 7.98 8.21
CA ILE A 80 -9.43 8.74 9.14
C ILE A 80 -9.67 10.24 8.99
N VAL A 81 -9.75 10.74 7.75
CA VAL A 81 -9.97 12.16 7.47
C VAL A 81 -11.37 12.60 7.86
N ASP A 82 -12.39 11.75 7.68
CA ASP A 82 -13.77 12.06 8.01
C ASP A 82 -14.05 12.03 9.53
N GLU A 83 -13.31 11.20 10.29
CA GLU A 83 -13.55 10.95 11.72
C GLU A 83 -12.65 11.76 12.66
N ASP A 84 -11.62 12.42 12.16
CA ASP A 84 -10.62 13.12 12.98
C ASP A 84 -10.29 14.49 12.37
N ASP A 85 -10.49 15.56 13.12
CA ASP A 85 -10.23 16.94 12.67
C ASP A 85 -8.79 17.42 12.97
N ASN A 86 -8.01 16.67 13.75
CA ASN A 86 -6.65 17.05 14.11
C ASN A 86 -5.65 16.63 13.04
N ALA A 87 -5.01 17.59 12.40
CA ALA A 87 -4.07 17.34 11.29
C ALA A 87 -2.89 16.44 11.69
N VAL A 88 -2.32 16.63 12.88
CA VAL A 88 -1.19 15.83 13.38
C VAL A 88 -1.64 14.39 13.65
N SER A 89 -2.80 14.23 14.29
CA SER A 89 -3.41 12.91 14.54
C SER A 89 -3.76 12.18 13.23
N ARG A 90 -4.32 12.88 12.24
CA ARG A 90 -4.56 12.33 10.89
C ARG A 90 -3.26 11.78 10.26
N CYS A 91 -2.17 12.57 10.31
CA CYS A 91 -0.87 12.13 9.78
C CYS A 91 -0.36 10.89 10.51
N GLU A 92 -0.44 10.84 11.85
CA GLU A 92 -0.09 9.68 12.65
C GLU A 92 -0.84 8.43 12.21
N LYS A 93 -2.17 8.52 12.19
CA LYS A 93 -3.06 7.41 11.84
C LYS A 93 -2.81 6.90 10.43
N ILE A 94 -2.54 7.78 9.46
CA ILE A 94 -2.23 7.41 8.08
C ILE A 94 -0.87 6.69 8.01
N MET A 95 0.16 7.19 8.69
CA MET A 95 1.46 6.52 8.74
C MET A 95 1.33 5.15 9.42
N ALA A 96 0.68 5.07 10.58
CA ALA A 96 0.45 3.82 11.30
C ALA A 96 -0.38 2.82 10.47
N LEU A 97 -1.39 3.30 9.71
CA LEU A 97 -2.15 2.49 8.77
C LEU A 97 -1.24 1.86 7.71
N MET A 98 -0.38 2.66 7.07
CA MET A 98 0.54 2.15 6.04
C MET A 98 1.51 1.10 6.59
N LEU A 99 2.09 1.36 7.76
CA LEU A 99 3.00 0.42 8.42
C LEU A 99 2.26 -0.86 8.85
N GLY A 100 1.05 -0.73 9.38
CA GLY A 100 0.19 -1.85 9.78
C GLY A 100 -0.31 -2.69 8.60
N PHE A 101 -0.70 -2.03 7.49
CA PHE A 101 -1.05 -2.69 6.24
C PHE A 101 0.14 -3.51 5.70
N SER A 102 1.33 -2.90 5.68
CA SER A 102 2.54 -3.57 5.22
C SER A 102 2.93 -4.76 6.10
N ALA A 103 2.84 -4.63 7.42
CA ALA A 103 3.13 -5.72 8.36
C ALA A 103 2.20 -6.93 8.14
N LYS A 104 0.93 -6.68 7.78
CA LYS A 104 -0.08 -7.71 7.53
C LYS A 104 -0.02 -8.30 6.12
N ASN A 105 0.68 -7.65 5.19
CA ASN A 105 0.74 -8.02 3.78
C ASN A 105 2.18 -7.98 3.26
N PRO A 106 3.08 -8.88 3.76
CA PRO A 106 4.51 -8.85 3.41
C PRO A 106 4.76 -9.00 1.91
N GLY A 107 4.05 -9.92 1.25
CA GLY A 107 4.16 -10.13 -0.19
C GLY A 107 3.75 -8.88 -0.99
N ILE A 108 2.67 -8.21 -0.61
CA ILE A 108 2.24 -6.94 -1.23
C ILE A 108 3.28 -5.84 -0.96
N SER A 109 3.88 -5.81 0.23
CA SER A 109 4.93 -4.84 0.56
C SER A 109 6.13 -4.96 -0.40
N SER A 110 6.49 -6.18 -0.82
CA SER A 110 7.55 -6.38 -1.83
C SER A 110 7.19 -5.83 -3.21
N VAL A 111 5.90 -5.78 -3.55
CA VAL A 111 5.40 -5.11 -4.77
C VAL A 111 5.50 -3.59 -4.60
N LEU A 112 5.02 -3.04 -3.48
CA LEU A 112 5.03 -1.60 -3.22
C LEU A 112 6.43 -0.99 -3.13
N VAL A 113 7.42 -1.73 -2.60
CA VAL A 113 8.83 -1.26 -2.63
C VAL A 113 9.55 -1.60 -3.94
N GLY A 114 8.88 -2.23 -4.90
CA GLY A 114 9.40 -2.50 -6.23
C GLY A 114 10.30 -3.74 -6.36
N THR A 115 10.68 -4.40 -5.27
CA THR A 115 11.58 -5.58 -5.32
C THR A 115 10.96 -6.75 -6.07
N ALA A 116 9.65 -6.99 -5.90
CA ALA A 116 8.91 -8.02 -6.63
C ALA A 116 8.68 -7.67 -8.11
N LEU A 117 8.92 -6.42 -8.51
CA LEU A 117 8.74 -5.93 -9.88
C LEU A 117 10.02 -5.93 -10.71
N THR A 118 11.11 -6.51 -10.18
CA THR A 118 12.37 -6.65 -10.91
C THR A 118 12.16 -7.53 -12.15
N GLY A 119 12.44 -6.97 -13.34
CA GLY A 119 12.22 -7.63 -14.64
C GLY A 119 10.76 -7.60 -15.14
N GLU A 120 9.85 -6.96 -14.41
CA GLU A 120 8.48 -6.68 -14.85
C GLU A 120 8.40 -5.37 -15.66
N THR A 121 7.21 -5.06 -16.21
CA THR A 121 6.99 -3.88 -17.07
C THR A 121 7.15 -2.57 -16.29
N GLU A 122 7.66 -1.54 -16.95
CA GLU A 122 7.80 -0.18 -16.41
C GLU A 122 6.46 0.40 -15.93
N ARG A 123 5.39 0.02 -16.61
CA ARG A 123 4.00 0.40 -16.23
C ARG A 123 3.66 0.03 -14.78
N LEU A 124 4.11 -1.12 -14.28
CA LEU A 124 3.88 -1.53 -12.90
C LEU A 124 4.64 -0.64 -11.91
N ARG A 125 5.88 -0.31 -12.22
CA ARG A 125 6.66 0.64 -11.40
C ARG A 125 6.00 2.02 -11.36
N HIS A 126 5.49 2.48 -12.51
CA HIS A 126 4.75 3.75 -12.56
C HIS A 126 3.47 3.72 -11.72
N ARG A 127 2.71 2.60 -11.71
CA ARG A 127 1.55 2.44 -10.84
C ARG A 127 1.92 2.52 -9.36
N VAL A 128 3.01 1.90 -8.95
CA VAL A 128 3.53 2.00 -7.58
C VAL A 128 3.93 3.43 -7.24
N SER A 129 4.61 4.14 -8.16
CA SER A 129 4.94 5.56 -7.97
C SER A 129 3.66 6.39 -7.73
N GLN A 130 2.63 6.21 -8.56
CA GLN A 130 1.34 6.90 -8.41
C GLN A 130 0.66 6.63 -7.05
N PHE A 131 0.81 5.41 -6.51
CA PHE A 131 0.31 5.09 -5.17
C PHE A 131 0.96 5.98 -4.09
N PHE A 132 2.28 6.12 -4.11
CA PHE A 132 3.01 6.94 -3.15
C PHE A 132 2.83 8.45 -3.40
N ASP A 133 2.76 8.90 -4.65
CA ASP A 133 2.44 10.29 -5.02
C ASP A 133 1.06 10.71 -4.45
N ARG A 134 0.10 9.79 -4.51
CA ARG A 134 -1.23 10.00 -3.93
C ARG A 134 -1.19 10.04 -2.41
N LEU A 135 -0.38 9.22 -1.76
CA LEU A 135 -0.19 9.23 -0.31
C LEU A 135 0.46 10.54 0.15
N GLU A 136 1.51 11.01 -0.54
CA GLU A 136 2.13 12.32 -0.27
C GLU A 136 1.12 13.46 -0.43
N THR A 137 0.29 13.40 -1.47
CA THR A 137 -0.75 14.39 -1.72
C THR A 137 -1.76 14.47 -0.57
N GLN A 138 -2.11 13.31 0.05
CA GLN A 138 -2.97 13.30 1.25
C GLN A 138 -2.30 14.01 2.44
N PHE A 139 -1.03 13.74 2.73
CA PHE A 139 -0.31 14.47 3.78
C PHE A 139 -0.27 15.97 3.49
N ARG A 140 0.06 16.33 2.25
CA ARG A 140 0.13 17.74 1.81
C ARG A 140 -1.21 18.45 1.98
N GLN A 141 -2.32 17.80 1.62
CA GLN A 141 -3.66 18.35 1.77
C GLN A 141 -4.01 18.58 3.23
N ILE A 142 -3.82 17.60 4.10
CA ILE A 142 -4.09 17.69 5.55
C ILE A 142 -3.30 18.85 6.19
N LEU A 143 -2.01 18.94 5.90
CA LEU A 143 -1.12 19.97 6.45
C LEU A 143 -1.49 21.37 5.93
N ARG A 144 -1.86 21.49 4.65
CA ARG A 144 -2.28 22.76 4.04
C ARG A 144 -3.61 23.24 4.58
N GLU A 145 -4.59 22.36 4.73
CA GLU A 145 -5.88 22.70 5.35
C GLU A 145 -5.67 23.26 6.76
N ARG A 146 -4.79 22.63 7.55
CA ARG A 146 -4.46 23.11 8.89
C ARG A 146 -3.73 24.45 8.86
N GLU A 147 -2.76 24.65 7.98
CA GLU A 147 -2.03 25.91 7.84
C GLU A 147 -2.98 27.08 7.59
N LEU A 148 -4.01 26.90 6.76
CA LEU A 148 -4.99 27.93 6.44
C LEU A 148 -5.87 28.33 7.64
N THR A 149 -6.00 27.45 8.65
CA THR A 149 -6.80 27.75 9.86
C THR A 149 -5.99 28.41 10.98
N LEU A 150 -4.66 28.44 10.88
CA LEU A 150 -3.80 29.03 11.91
C LEU A 150 -3.74 30.54 11.77
N THR A 151 -3.85 31.25 12.89
CA THR A 151 -3.86 32.74 12.97
C THR A 151 -2.57 33.38 12.48
N GLN A 152 -1.47 32.67 12.44
CA GLN A 152 -0.20 33.05 11.83
C GLN A 152 0.01 32.22 10.55
N ALA A 153 -0.80 32.47 9.54
CA ALA A 153 -0.64 31.86 8.24
C ALA A 153 0.65 32.39 7.58
N GLY A 154 1.51 31.50 7.15
CA GLY A 154 2.61 31.85 6.27
C GLY A 154 3.92 31.13 6.55
N GLY A 155 4.39 30.41 5.54
CA GLY A 155 5.77 29.96 5.44
C GLY A 155 6.10 28.60 6.07
N ARG A 156 5.11 27.82 6.50
CA ARG A 156 5.38 26.46 6.93
C ARG A 156 5.75 25.58 5.73
N PRO A 157 6.78 24.72 5.83
CA PRO A 157 7.24 23.90 4.73
C PRO A 157 6.34 22.68 4.50
N VAL A 158 5.09 22.94 4.05
CA VAL A 158 4.05 21.89 3.86
C VAL A 158 4.52 20.77 2.91
N ASN A 159 5.13 21.14 1.79
CA ASN A 159 5.57 20.15 0.80
C ASN A 159 6.72 19.30 1.34
N GLU A 160 7.71 19.93 1.96
CA GLU A 160 8.86 19.27 2.56
C GLU A 160 8.46 18.38 3.74
N THR A 161 7.48 18.84 4.53
CA THR A 161 6.93 18.05 5.65
C THR A 161 6.18 16.83 5.11
N ALA A 162 5.32 16.99 4.11
CA ALA A 162 4.59 15.87 3.49
C ALA A 162 5.56 14.84 2.89
N ASN A 163 6.58 15.29 2.18
CA ASN A 163 7.63 14.42 1.62
C ASN A 163 8.44 13.71 2.72
N LEU A 164 8.76 14.40 3.82
CA LEU A 164 9.45 13.77 4.96
C LEU A 164 8.60 12.64 5.57
N LEU A 165 7.30 12.85 5.78
CA LEU A 165 6.40 11.81 6.30
C LEU A 165 6.33 10.61 5.35
N LEU A 166 6.23 10.86 4.04
CA LEU A 166 6.27 9.81 3.03
C LEU A 166 7.61 9.05 3.08
N SER A 167 8.74 9.76 3.08
CA SER A 167 10.08 9.15 3.12
C SER A 167 10.29 8.25 4.33
N ILE A 168 9.70 8.59 5.48
CA ILE A 168 9.74 7.73 6.69
C ILE A 168 8.95 6.45 6.43
N VAL A 169 7.75 6.55 5.86
CA VAL A 169 6.92 5.38 5.52
C VAL A 169 7.66 4.47 4.54
N GLU A 170 8.12 5.00 3.41
CA GLU A 170 8.84 4.23 2.39
C GLU A 170 10.12 3.59 2.95
N GLY A 171 10.90 4.34 3.74
CA GLY A 171 12.11 3.83 4.38
C GLY A 171 11.84 2.64 5.30
N ARG A 172 10.73 2.68 6.07
CA ARG A 172 10.33 1.56 6.94
C ARG A 172 9.83 0.35 6.16
N LEU A 173 9.06 0.56 5.11
CA LEU A 173 8.65 -0.52 4.21
C LEU A 173 9.87 -1.18 3.56
N GLN A 174 10.82 -0.37 3.10
CA GLN A 174 12.07 -0.87 2.51
C GLN A 174 12.90 -1.68 3.51
N GLN A 175 13.01 -1.22 4.77
CA GLN A 175 13.68 -1.98 5.84
C GLN A 175 13.00 -3.31 6.12
N PHE A 176 11.66 -3.32 6.17
CA PHE A 176 10.86 -4.53 6.36
C PHE A 176 11.12 -5.56 5.28
N VAL A 177 10.99 -5.18 4.01
CA VAL A 177 11.22 -6.09 2.88
C VAL A 177 12.67 -6.54 2.81
N ARG A 178 13.64 -5.61 2.97
CA ARG A 178 15.07 -5.93 2.97
C ARG A 178 15.47 -6.91 4.07
N SER A 179 14.79 -6.91 5.22
CA SER A 179 15.03 -7.85 6.31
C SER A 179 14.46 -9.25 6.04
N GLY A 180 13.81 -9.48 4.88
CA GLY A 180 13.03 -10.69 4.63
C GLY A 180 11.83 -10.78 5.59
N PHE A 181 11.16 -9.65 5.80
CA PHE A 181 9.97 -9.49 6.64
C PHE A 181 10.18 -9.76 8.15
N ARG A 182 11.43 -9.82 8.62
CA ARG A 182 11.75 -10.10 10.04
C ARG A 182 11.66 -8.88 10.94
N GLN A 183 11.93 -7.69 10.41
CA GLN A 183 11.85 -6.43 11.14
C GLN A 183 10.51 -5.76 10.86
N SER A 184 9.56 -5.91 11.78
CA SER A 184 8.23 -5.30 11.60
C SER A 184 8.34 -3.79 11.35
N PRO A 185 7.59 -3.25 10.37
CA PRO A 185 7.58 -1.80 10.13
C PRO A 185 6.93 -1.02 11.29
N LEU A 186 6.26 -1.69 12.22
CA LEU A 186 5.71 -1.09 13.44
C LEU A 186 6.67 -1.15 14.63
N GLN A 187 7.82 -1.81 14.51
CA GLN A 187 8.76 -1.92 15.62
C GLN A 187 9.27 -0.54 16.05
N GLY A 188 9.07 -0.18 17.33
CA GLY A 188 9.47 1.12 17.89
C GLY A 188 8.68 2.32 17.31
N TRP A 189 7.50 2.08 16.73
CA TRP A 189 6.70 3.13 16.09
C TRP A 189 6.30 4.24 17.05
N GLU A 190 5.85 3.92 18.26
CA GLU A 190 5.43 4.90 19.27
C GLU A 190 6.54 5.90 19.62
N GLN A 191 7.76 5.38 19.86
CA GLN A 191 8.92 6.22 20.18
C GLN A 191 9.33 7.08 18.99
N GLN A 192 9.29 6.54 17.77
CA GLN A 192 9.60 7.30 16.58
C GLN A 192 8.53 8.35 16.29
N TRP A 193 7.25 8.03 16.53
CA TRP A 193 6.19 9.00 16.39
C TRP A 193 6.39 10.21 17.32
N GLN A 194 6.82 10.01 18.57
CA GLN A 194 7.12 11.12 19.48
C GLN A 194 8.17 12.07 18.90
N LEU A 195 9.18 11.57 18.21
CA LEU A 195 10.18 12.40 17.51
C LEU A 195 9.56 13.13 16.31
N ILE A 196 8.78 12.43 15.48
CA ILE A 196 8.09 13.00 14.33
C ILE A 196 7.10 14.08 14.77
N ASN A 197 6.33 13.81 15.83
CA ASN A 197 5.36 14.74 16.40
C ASN A 197 6.03 16.06 16.83
N THR A 198 7.27 16.02 17.28
CA THR A 198 8.04 17.23 17.63
C THR A 198 8.23 18.14 16.40
N ILE A 199 8.46 17.56 15.23
CA ILE A 199 8.55 18.30 13.96
C ILE A 199 7.17 18.87 13.57
N LEU A 200 6.10 18.12 13.83
CA LEU A 200 4.73 18.48 13.45
C LEU A 200 4.06 19.48 14.43
N LYS A 201 4.67 19.82 15.56
CA LYS A 201 4.12 20.79 16.53
C LYS A 201 3.78 22.15 15.91
N VAL A 202 4.43 22.53 14.82
CA VAL A 202 4.13 23.77 14.08
C VAL A 202 2.75 23.75 13.41
N TYR A 203 2.11 22.58 13.32
CA TYR A 203 0.76 22.36 12.79
C TYR A 203 -0.26 21.96 13.87
N ALA A 204 0.11 21.96 15.13
CA ALA A 204 -0.77 21.60 16.25
C ALA A 204 -1.81 22.70 16.59
#